data_eca717999250172a8e7fafa64362ac2f
#
_entry.id   eca717999250172a8e7fafa64362ac2f
#
_cell.length_a   1.000
_cell.length_b   1.000
_cell.length_c   1.000
_cell.angle_alpha   90.00
_cell.angle_beta   90.00
_cell.angle_gamma   90.00
#
_symmetry.space_group_name_H-M   'P 1'
#
loop_
_entity.id
_entity.type
_entity.pdbx_description
1 polymer ?
#
loop_
_entity_poly.entity_id
_entity_poly.type
_entity_poly.pdbx_seq_one_letter_code
_entity_poly.pdbx_strand_id
1 'polypeptide(L)'
;MMTLYSTITCPYSHRCRIVLHEKDMDFQVIDVDPNNKSEDLAVISPYGKAPVLVERDLVLYESNIINEYIDDRFPHPQLMPADPVMRARARLLLYRFEQELFCHISAFEGADQKAMEKARTVITEHLTIISPVFEKQKFMLGDEFSMLDVAIAPLLWRLEHYEIRLPKQAAPLLKYSESLFSRPPFIAALSAYEKVMRK
;
A
#
# COMPACT_ATOMS: atom_id res chain seq x y z
N MET A 1 2.42 23.38 3.80
CA MET A 1 1.46 22.48 3.17
C MET A 1 2.24 21.25 2.74
N MET A 2 1.70 20.07 2.95
CA MET A 2 2.30 18.80 2.53
C MET A 2 1.77 18.42 1.14
N THR A 3 2.65 18.04 0.23
CA THR A 3 2.31 17.69 -1.16
C THR A 3 2.78 16.28 -1.46
N LEU A 4 1.85 15.42 -1.90
CA LEU A 4 2.16 14.07 -2.37
C LEU A 4 2.11 14.02 -3.89
N TYR A 5 3.23 13.72 -4.53
CA TYR A 5 3.28 13.33 -5.93
C TYR A 5 2.92 11.86 -6.04
N SER A 6 1.86 11.56 -6.76
CA SER A 6 1.18 10.26 -6.76
C SER A 6 0.87 9.82 -8.17
N THR A 7 0.99 8.52 -8.42
CA THR A 7 0.51 7.92 -9.67
C THR A 7 -0.84 7.24 -9.40
N ILE A 8 -1.80 7.46 -10.27
CA ILE A 8 -3.20 6.99 -10.12
C ILE A 8 -3.34 5.46 -10.14
N THR A 9 -2.36 4.73 -10.69
CA THR A 9 -2.36 3.27 -10.80
C THR A 9 -1.46 2.59 -9.78
N CYS A 10 -0.52 3.32 -9.16
CA CYS A 10 0.55 2.77 -8.36
C CYS A 10 0.09 2.34 -6.95
N PRO A 11 0.28 1.08 -6.56
CA PRO A 11 -0.08 0.60 -5.22
C PRO A 11 0.72 1.27 -4.10
N TYR A 12 1.95 1.68 -4.37
CA TYR A 12 2.78 2.40 -3.39
C TYR A 12 2.28 3.82 -3.14
N SER A 13 1.84 4.51 -4.20
CA SER A 13 1.17 5.81 -4.06
C SER A 13 -0.16 5.68 -3.30
N HIS A 14 -0.91 4.60 -3.54
CA HIS A 14 -2.15 4.31 -2.82
C HIS A 14 -1.92 4.16 -1.32
N ARG A 15 -0.83 3.47 -0.88
CA ARG A 15 -0.45 3.41 0.54
C ARG A 15 -0.33 4.79 1.18
N CYS A 16 0.38 5.70 0.53
CA CYS A 16 0.58 7.06 1.05
C CYS A 16 -0.72 7.85 1.14
N ARG A 17 -1.60 7.72 0.14
CA ARG A 17 -2.93 8.36 0.19
C ARG A 17 -3.77 7.81 1.33
N ILE A 18 -3.74 6.48 1.60
CA ILE A 18 -4.46 5.88 2.74
C ILE A 18 -3.98 6.51 4.05
N VAL A 19 -2.67 6.60 4.29
CA VAL A 19 -2.13 7.18 5.53
C VAL A 19 -2.54 8.63 5.69
N LEU A 20 -2.45 9.43 4.63
CA LEU A 20 -2.84 10.84 4.68
C LEU A 20 -4.32 11.01 5.07
N HIS A 21 -5.20 10.17 4.53
CA HIS A 21 -6.62 10.17 4.89
C HIS A 21 -6.90 9.60 6.30
N GLU A 22 -6.13 8.59 6.75
CA GLU A 22 -6.24 8.08 8.13
C GLU A 22 -5.82 9.14 9.16
N LYS A 23 -4.93 10.05 8.79
CA LYS A 23 -4.49 11.16 9.65
C LYS A 23 -5.43 12.36 9.64
N ASP A 24 -6.42 12.37 8.76
CA ASP A 24 -7.41 13.46 8.62
C ASP A 24 -6.76 14.84 8.56
N MET A 25 -5.71 14.95 7.77
CA MET A 25 -4.90 16.17 7.65
C MET A 25 -5.07 16.82 6.28
N ASP A 26 -4.83 18.13 6.20
CA ASP A 26 -4.78 18.86 4.94
C ASP A 26 -3.52 18.52 4.15
N PHE A 27 -3.70 18.06 2.92
CA PHE A 27 -2.61 17.76 1.99
C PHE A 27 -3.04 18.02 0.55
N GLN A 28 -2.06 18.14 -0.33
CA GLN A 28 -2.26 18.25 -1.77
C GLN A 28 -1.76 16.98 -2.44
N VAL A 29 -2.53 16.44 -3.38
CA VAL A 29 -2.08 15.38 -4.29
C VAL A 29 -1.84 15.97 -5.66
N ILE A 30 -0.66 15.71 -6.22
CA ILE A 30 -0.33 16.00 -7.61
C ILE A 30 -0.21 14.68 -8.34
N ASP A 31 -1.12 14.44 -9.28
CA ASP A 31 -1.09 13.24 -10.11
C ASP A 31 0.03 13.35 -11.14
N VAL A 32 0.88 12.31 -11.17
CA VAL A 32 2.00 12.19 -12.08
C VAL A 32 1.68 11.12 -13.12
N ASP A 33 1.82 11.47 -14.40
CA ASP A 33 1.73 10.48 -15.49
C ASP A 33 3.04 9.69 -15.56
N PRO A 34 3.01 8.36 -15.37
CA PRO A 34 4.20 7.53 -15.44
C PRO A 34 4.86 7.50 -16.84
N ASN A 35 4.10 7.83 -17.87
CA ASN A 35 4.58 7.85 -19.25
C ASN A 35 5.13 9.22 -19.67
N ASN A 36 4.73 10.27 -18.98
CA ASN A 36 5.23 11.62 -19.19
C ASN A 36 6.06 12.01 -17.97
N LYS A 37 7.37 11.71 -18.03
CA LYS A 37 8.31 12.08 -16.95
C LYS A 37 8.18 13.58 -16.71
N SER A 38 7.42 13.96 -15.70
CA SER A 38 7.34 15.36 -15.29
C SER A 38 8.76 15.80 -14.94
N GLU A 39 9.21 16.88 -15.55
CA GLU A 39 10.53 17.46 -15.25
C GLU A 39 10.65 17.74 -13.77
N ASP A 40 9.54 18.12 -13.11
CA ASP A 40 9.44 18.35 -11.68
C ASP A 40 9.76 17.10 -10.87
N LEU A 41 9.23 15.93 -11.26
CA LEU A 41 9.50 14.67 -10.54
C LEU A 41 10.97 14.23 -10.69
N ALA A 42 11.58 14.44 -11.85
CA ALA A 42 12.99 14.12 -12.08
C ALA A 42 13.92 14.98 -11.24
N VAL A 43 13.50 16.21 -10.88
CA VAL A 43 14.27 17.12 -10.01
C VAL A 43 14.19 16.69 -8.55
N ILE A 44 13.04 16.23 -8.07
CA ILE A 44 12.79 15.93 -6.66
C ILE A 44 12.98 14.45 -6.30
N SER A 45 13.03 13.54 -7.27
CA SER A 45 13.22 12.11 -7.03
C SER A 45 14.41 11.57 -7.82
N PRO A 46 15.41 10.95 -7.16
CA PRO A 46 16.56 10.39 -7.85
C PRO A 46 16.20 9.24 -8.80
N TYR A 47 15.04 8.64 -8.61
CA TYR A 47 14.56 7.52 -9.43
C TYR A 47 13.48 7.93 -10.43
N GLY A 48 13.00 9.20 -10.40
CA GLY A 48 11.93 9.69 -11.25
C GLY A 48 10.62 8.92 -11.09
N LYS A 49 10.35 8.40 -9.89
CA LYS A 49 9.17 7.56 -9.59
C LYS A 49 8.38 8.13 -8.42
N ALA A 50 7.06 8.04 -8.51
CA ALA A 50 6.14 8.28 -7.40
C ALA A 50 6.00 7.00 -6.53
N PRO A 51 5.64 7.12 -5.22
CA PRO A 51 5.27 8.36 -4.54
C PRO A 51 6.49 9.19 -4.09
N VAL A 52 6.32 10.50 -4.07
CA VAL A 52 7.25 11.45 -3.45
C VAL A 52 6.46 12.40 -2.57
N LEU A 53 6.91 12.59 -1.33
CA LEU A 53 6.34 13.56 -0.41
C LEU A 53 7.25 14.78 -0.30
N VAL A 54 6.65 15.95 -0.41
CA VAL A 54 7.36 17.24 -0.21
C VAL A 54 6.68 17.99 0.91
N GLU A 55 7.44 18.35 1.95
CA GLU A 55 7.01 19.26 3.00
C GLU A 55 8.12 20.28 3.27
N ARG A 56 7.92 21.54 2.85
CA ARG A 56 8.95 22.62 2.89
C ARG A 56 10.18 22.21 2.07
N ASP A 57 11.33 22.09 2.73
CA ASP A 57 12.63 21.66 2.19
C ASP A 57 12.87 20.13 2.27
N LEU A 58 11.97 19.40 2.96
CA LEU A 58 12.04 17.96 3.06
C LEU A 58 11.43 17.30 1.82
N VAL A 59 12.19 16.41 1.20
CA VAL A 59 11.75 15.56 0.09
C VAL A 59 11.98 14.11 0.49
N LEU A 60 10.90 13.30 0.50
CA LEU A 60 10.95 11.87 0.80
C LEU A 60 10.41 11.04 -0.36
N TYR A 61 11.03 9.92 -0.60
CA TYR A 61 10.57 8.86 -1.51
C TYR A 61 10.59 7.52 -0.76
N GLU A 62 10.09 6.43 -1.37
CA GLU A 62 9.74 5.15 -0.75
C GLU A 62 8.53 5.21 0.19
N SER A 63 7.45 4.52 -0.21
CA SER A 63 6.15 4.62 0.47
C SER A 63 6.20 4.31 1.96
N ASN A 64 6.99 3.32 2.37
CA ASN A 64 7.09 2.94 3.79
C ASN A 64 7.83 4.02 4.61
N ILE A 65 8.83 4.69 4.03
CA ILE A 65 9.54 5.81 4.67
C ILE A 65 8.62 7.03 4.79
N ILE A 66 7.91 7.36 3.70
CA ILE A 66 6.93 8.44 3.68
C ILE A 66 5.86 8.21 4.76
N ASN A 67 5.32 7.00 4.81
CA ASN A 67 4.23 6.65 5.73
C ASN A 67 4.68 6.70 7.20
N GLU A 68 5.88 6.21 7.51
CA GLU A 68 6.42 6.29 8.88
C GLU A 68 6.70 7.73 9.28
N TYR A 69 7.23 8.57 8.37
CA TYR A 69 7.38 10.00 8.62
C TYR A 69 6.05 10.68 8.93
N ILE A 70 4.99 10.41 8.15
CA ILE A 70 3.66 10.97 8.38
C ILE A 70 3.12 10.51 9.75
N ASP A 71 3.31 9.24 10.11
CA ASP A 71 2.88 8.70 11.39
C ASP A 71 3.58 9.34 12.58
N ASP A 72 4.90 9.54 12.49
CA ASP A 72 5.69 10.22 13.52
C ASP A 72 5.36 11.72 13.60
N ARG A 73 5.09 12.37 12.47
CA ARG A 73 4.75 13.80 12.39
C ARG A 73 3.35 14.11 12.92
N PHE A 74 2.41 13.16 12.71
CA PHE A 74 1.01 13.22 13.14
C PHE A 74 0.66 11.93 13.91
N PRO A 75 0.95 11.89 15.22
CA PRO A 75 0.91 10.64 15.99
C PRO A 75 -0.50 10.07 16.22
N HIS A 76 -1.56 10.78 15.86
CA HIS A 76 -2.93 10.34 16.08
C HIS A 76 -3.74 10.28 14.77
N PRO A 77 -4.44 9.15 14.50
CA PRO A 77 -4.29 7.85 15.13
C PRO A 77 -2.91 7.24 14.88
N GLN A 78 -2.34 6.54 15.88
CA GLN A 78 -1.04 5.89 15.73
C GLN A 78 -1.15 4.64 14.86
N LEU A 79 -0.33 4.53 13.82
CA LEU A 79 -0.33 3.40 12.88
C LEU A 79 0.86 2.45 13.11
N MET A 80 2.00 2.97 13.56
CA MET A 80 3.14 2.17 13.98
C MET A 80 3.11 1.93 15.50
N PRO A 81 3.40 0.70 15.98
CA PRO A 81 3.44 0.43 17.41
C PRO A 81 4.41 1.34 18.16
N ALA A 82 4.02 1.82 19.36
CA ALA A 82 4.89 2.61 20.23
C ALA A 82 5.97 1.74 20.89
N ASP A 83 5.63 0.49 21.24
CA ASP A 83 6.57 -0.46 21.83
C ASP A 83 7.70 -0.77 20.87
N PRO A 84 8.98 -0.67 21.27
CA PRO A 84 10.12 -0.86 20.38
C PRO A 84 10.20 -2.28 19.78
N VAL A 85 9.80 -3.30 20.52
CA VAL A 85 9.83 -4.71 20.04
C VAL A 85 8.75 -4.89 18.98
N MET A 86 7.54 -4.43 19.22
CA MET A 86 6.43 -4.50 18.28
C MET A 86 6.70 -3.64 17.04
N ARG A 87 7.30 -2.46 17.20
CA ARG A 87 7.72 -1.60 16.09
C ARG A 87 8.78 -2.27 15.20
N ALA A 88 9.76 -2.94 15.81
CA ALA A 88 10.75 -3.71 15.06
C ALA A 88 10.12 -4.88 14.28
N ARG A 89 9.19 -5.59 14.89
CA ARG A 89 8.41 -6.66 14.22
C ARG A 89 7.58 -6.11 13.07
N ALA A 90 6.92 -4.96 13.26
CA ALA A 90 6.16 -4.31 12.21
C ALA A 90 7.04 -3.93 11.01
N ARG A 91 8.21 -3.32 11.24
CA ARG A 91 9.19 -3.00 10.19
C ARG A 91 9.68 -4.23 9.45
N LEU A 92 9.93 -5.34 10.18
CA LEU A 92 10.33 -6.61 9.57
C LEU A 92 9.23 -7.17 8.66
N LEU A 93 7.96 -7.09 9.07
CA LEU A 93 6.84 -7.54 8.25
C LEU A 93 6.62 -6.62 7.04
N LEU A 94 6.78 -5.30 7.17
CA LEU A 94 6.77 -4.37 6.04
C LEU A 94 7.85 -4.73 5.02
N TYR A 95 9.08 -5.00 5.49
CA TYR A 95 10.17 -5.46 4.63
C TYR A 95 9.83 -6.76 3.91
N ARG A 96 9.25 -7.75 4.62
CA ARG A 96 8.83 -9.02 4.02
C ARG A 96 7.73 -8.83 2.98
N PHE A 97 6.78 -7.93 3.18
CA PHE A 97 5.78 -7.60 2.15
C PHE A 97 6.44 -7.12 0.86
N GLU A 98 7.47 -6.28 0.96
CA GLU A 98 8.22 -5.85 -0.23
C GLU A 98 8.92 -7.02 -0.92
N GLN A 99 9.60 -7.89 -0.18
CA GLN A 99 10.38 -8.98 -0.73
C GLN A 99 9.54 -10.17 -1.22
N GLU A 100 8.42 -10.44 -0.58
CA GLU A 100 7.62 -11.66 -0.82
C GLU A 100 6.37 -11.41 -1.66
N LEU A 101 5.87 -10.17 -1.72
CA LEU A 101 4.62 -9.83 -2.42
C LEU A 101 4.81 -8.72 -3.45
N PHE A 102 5.23 -7.54 -3.01
CA PHE A 102 5.24 -6.35 -3.87
C PHE A 102 6.32 -6.37 -4.95
N CYS A 103 7.43 -7.08 -4.76
CA CYS A 103 8.44 -7.30 -5.80
C CYS A 103 7.90 -7.99 -7.05
N HIS A 104 6.76 -8.68 -6.95
CA HIS A 104 6.13 -9.38 -8.07
C HIS A 104 5.13 -8.51 -8.85
N ILE A 105 4.75 -7.34 -8.33
CA ILE A 105 3.71 -6.48 -8.95
C ILE A 105 4.15 -5.94 -10.32
N SER A 106 5.44 -5.65 -10.48
CA SER A 106 5.98 -5.16 -11.76
C SER A 106 5.75 -6.12 -12.94
N ALA A 107 5.55 -7.41 -12.68
CA ALA A 107 5.21 -8.38 -13.72
C ALA A 107 3.88 -8.06 -14.41
N PHE A 108 2.93 -7.42 -13.71
CA PHE A 108 1.62 -7.05 -14.26
C PHE A 108 1.66 -5.74 -15.09
N GLU A 109 2.75 -5.02 -15.07
CA GLU A 109 2.99 -3.83 -15.90
C GLU A 109 3.58 -4.19 -17.27
N GLY A 110 4.08 -5.42 -17.42
CA GLY A 110 4.71 -5.93 -18.64
C GLY A 110 3.75 -6.73 -19.51
N ALA A 111 4.29 -7.28 -20.60
CA ALA A 111 3.58 -8.15 -21.55
C ALA A 111 3.98 -9.64 -21.45
N ASP A 112 4.86 -10.00 -20.51
CA ASP A 112 5.32 -11.38 -20.34
C ASP A 112 4.33 -12.21 -19.54
N GLN A 113 3.55 -13.04 -20.23
CA GLN A 113 2.54 -13.91 -19.65
C GLN A 113 3.13 -14.90 -18.62
N LYS A 114 4.33 -15.44 -18.88
CA LYS A 114 4.99 -16.37 -17.94
C LYS A 114 5.37 -15.69 -16.64
N ALA A 115 5.86 -14.45 -16.73
CA ALA A 115 6.18 -13.64 -15.54
C ALA A 115 4.91 -13.32 -14.75
N MET A 116 3.81 -12.97 -15.42
CA MET A 116 2.51 -12.71 -14.77
C MET A 116 1.96 -13.97 -14.07
N GLU A 117 1.99 -15.14 -14.73
CA GLU A 117 1.52 -16.39 -14.12
C GLU A 117 2.35 -16.77 -12.90
N LYS A 118 3.67 -16.64 -12.99
CA LYS A 118 4.56 -16.85 -11.84
C LYS A 118 4.23 -15.91 -10.69
N ALA A 119 4.01 -14.64 -10.96
CA ALA A 119 3.64 -13.65 -9.96
C ALA A 119 2.29 -13.99 -9.29
N ARG A 120 1.27 -14.40 -10.08
CA ARG A 120 -0.03 -14.85 -9.55
C ARG A 120 0.14 -16.03 -8.60
N THR A 121 0.92 -17.02 -8.99
CA THR A 121 1.17 -18.23 -8.17
C THR A 121 1.83 -17.86 -6.86
N VAL A 122 2.94 -17.11 -6.88
CA VAL A 122 3.69 -16.73 -5.68
C VAL A 122 2.82 -15.88 -4.74
N ILE A 123 2.13 -14.86 -5.27
CA ILE A 123 1.25 -14.00 -4.46
C ILE A 123 0.12 -14.83 -3.83
N THR A 124 -0.49 -15.74 -4.60
CA THR A 124 -1.56 -16.64 -4.09
C THR A 124 -1.06 -17.49 -2.94
N GLU A 125 0.13 -18.09 -3.07
CA GLU A 125 0.73 -18.94 -2.04
C GLU A 125 0.98 -18.15 -0.75
N HIS A 126 1.65 -16.99 -0.85
CA HIS A 126 1.93 -16.15 0.33
C HIS A 126 0.65 -15.65 1.01
N LEU A 127 -0.33 -15.18 0.25
CA LEU A 127 -1.60 -14.72 0.80
C LEU A 127 -2.41 -15.86 1.44
N THR A 128 -2.32 -17.06 0.90
CA THR A 128 -2.97 -18.25 1.49
C THR A 128 -2.31 -18.64 2.81
N ILE A 129 -0.98 -18.55 2.91
CA ILE A 129 -0.22 -18.85 4.13
C ILE A 129 -0.58 -17.88 5.28
N ILE A 130 -0.77 -16.60 4.99
CA ILE A 130 -1.13 -15.63 6.04
C ILE A 130 -2.61 -15.63 6.42
N SER A 131 -3.48 -16.20 5.60
CA SER A 131 -4.95 -16.17 5.77
C SER A 131 -5.43 -16.65 7.14
N PRO A 132 -4.90 -17.76 7.74
CA PRO A 132 -5.37 -18.25 9.04
C PRO A 132 -5.16 -17.27 10.21
N VAL A 133 -4.29 -16.28 10.06
CA VAL A 133 -4.07 -15.23 11.07
C VAL A 133 -5.39 -14.50 11.36
N PHE A 134 -6.20 -14.27 10.33
CA PHE A 134 -7.45 -13.53 10.42
C PHE A 134 -8.66 -14.32 10.94
N GLU A 135 -8.46 -15.58 11.28
CA GLU A 135 -9.44 -16.34 12.08
C GLU A 135 -9.43 -15.93 13.56
N LYS A 136 -8.27 -15.42 14.04
CA LYS A 136 -8.03 -15.14 15.45
C LYS A 136 -7.88 -13.66 15.77
N GLN A 137 -7.58 -12.84 14.79
CA GLN A 137 -7.35 -11.41 14.97
C GLN A 137 -7.99 -10.60 13.84
N LYS A 138 -8.34 -9.37 14.17
CA LYS A 138 -9.07 -8.46 13.29
C LYS A 138 -8.17 -7.81 12.23
N PHE A 139 -6.93 -7.47 12.61
CA PHE A 139 -5.94 -6.80 11.79
C PHE A 139 -4.58 -7.50 11.85
N MET A 140 -3.63 -7.04 11.06
CA MET A 140 -2.31 -7.69 10.93
C MET A 140 -1.52 -7.80 12.24
N LEU A 141 -1.67 -6.86 13.18
CA LEU A 141 -1.00 -6.84 14.47
C LEU A 141 -1.93 -7.13 15.66
N GLY A 142 -3.17 -7.56 15.43
CA GLY A 142 -4.15 -7.87 16.47
C GLY A 142 -5.48 -7.16 16.25
N ASP A 143 -5.95 -6.41 17.25
CA ASP A 143 -7.31 -5.84 17.23
C ASP A 143 -7.36 -4.41 16.70
N GLU A 144 -6.22 -3.75 16.52
CA GLU A 144 -6.11 -2.38 16.05
C GLU A 144 -5.54 -2.30 14.63
N PHE A 145 -6.12 -1.39 13.84
CA PHE A 145 -5.62 -1.06 12.50
C PHE A 145 -4.22 -0.44 12.58
N SER A 146 -3.33 -0.88 11.70
CA SER A 146 -1.92 -0.52 11.75
C SER A 146 -1.34 -0.21 10.37
N MET A 147 -0.09 0.22 10.35
CA MET A 147 0.68 0.46 9.13
C MET A 147 0.80 -0.79 8.24
N LEU A 148 0.75 -1.99 8.82
CA LEU A 148 0.77 -3.25 8.05
C LEU A 148 -0.51 -3.44 7.23
N ASP A 149 -1.64 -3.06 7.79
CA ASP A 149 -2.94 -3.09 7.10
C ASP A 149 -2.96 -2.08 5.95
N VAL A 150 -2.41 -0.89 6.17
CA VAL A 150 -2.18 0.10 5.10
C VAL A 150 -1.30 -0.46 3.99
N ALA A 151 -0.20 -1.12 4.36
CA ALA A 151 0.79 -1.58 3.39
C ALA A 151 0.25 -2.68 2.47
N ILE A 152 -0.56 -3.60 2.98
CA ILE A 152 -1.08 -4.73 2.20
C ILE A 152 -2.37 -4.38 1.43
N ALA A 153 -3.18 -3.46 1.92
CA ALA A 153 -4.49 -3.13 1.37
C ALA A 153 -4.49 -2.83 -0.14
N PRO A 154 -3.54 -2.06 -0.71
CA PRO A 154 -3.49 -1.80 -2.14
C PRO A 154 -3.30 -3.05 -3.00
N LEU A 155 -2.56 -4.04 -2.53
CA LEU A 155 -2.40 -5.33 -3.22
C LEU A 155 -3.72 -6.12 -3.18
N LEU A 156 -4.35 -6.21 -2.01
CA LEU A 156 -5.62 -6.92 -1.84
C LEU A 156 -6.73 -6.29 -2.69
N TRP A 157 -6.74 -4.96 -2.84
CA TRP A 157 -7.67 -4.25 -3.71
C TRP A 157 -7.50 -4.63 -5.19
N ARG A 158 -6.27 -4.94 -5.62
CA ARG A 158 -5.90 -5.23 -7.01
C ARG A 158 -5.98 -6.71 -7.40
N LEU A 159 -6.37 -7.61 -6.51
CA LEU A 159 -6.39 -9.05 -6.79
C LEU A 159 -7.23 -9.40 -8.04
N GLU A 160 -8.44 -8.83 -8.16
CA GLU A 160 -9.27 -9.05 -9.35
C GLU A 160 -8.64 -8.46 -10.61
N HIS A 161 -8.07 -7.26 -10.51
CA HIS A 161 -7.40 -6.58 -11.62
C HIS A 161 -6.18 -7.37 -12.12
N TYR A 162 -5.45 -8.03 -11.23
CA TYR A 162 -4.32 -8.91 -11.56
C TYR A 162 -4.76 -10.35 -11.92
N GLU A 163 -6.08 -10.61 -11.92
CA GLU A 163 -6.65 -11.95 -12.15
C GLU A 163 -6.15 -13.00 -11.14
N ILE A 164 -5.86 -12.57 -9.91
CA ILE A 164 -5.46 -13.45 -8.81
C ILE A 164 -6.73 -13.96 -8.13
N ARG A 165 -6.93 -15.27 -8.20
CA ARG A 165 -8.05 -15.97 -7.55
C ARG A 165 -7.53 -16.77 -6.38
N LEU A 166 -7.90 -16.38 -5.18
CA LEU A 166 -7.50 -17.07 -3.96
C LEU A 166 -8.35 -18.34 -3.75
N PRO A 167 -7.75 -19.40 -3.20
CA PRO A 167 -8.48 -20.63 -2.89
C PRO A 167 -9.43 -20.43 -1.70
N LYS A 168 -10.36 -21.38 -1.50
CA LYS A 168 -11.35 -21.33 -0.40
C LYS A 168 -10.71 -21.19 0.99
N GLN A 169 -9.52 -21.74 1.18
CA GLN A 169 -8.77 -21.62 2.44
C GLN A 169 -8.39 -20.17 2.78
N ALA A 170 -8.38 -19.28 1.80
CA ALA A 170 -8.11 -17.86 2.01
C ALA A 170 -9.37 -17.03 2.34
N ALA A 171 -10.51 -17.66 2.64
CA ALA A 171 -11.73 -16.96 3.01
C ALA A 171 -11.57 -15.99 4.20
N PRO A 172 -10.80 -16.30 5.27
CA PRO A 172 -10.55 -15.34 6.35
C PRO A 172 -9.85 -14.06 5.87
N LEU A 173 -8.86 -14.20 4.96
CA LEU A 173 -8.18 -13.06 4.35
C LEU A 173 -9.13 -12.22 3.49
N LEU A 174 -10.00 -12.84 2.72
CA LEU A 174 -10.98 -12.12 1.90
C LEU A 174 -11.96 -11.32 2.77
N LYS A 175 -12.43 -11.90 3.87
CA LYS A 175 -13.27 -11.19 4.86
C LYS A 175 -12.53 -10.01 5.49
N TYR A 176 -11.28 -10.20 5.86
CA TYR A 176 -10.40 -9.12 6.33
C TYR A 176 -10.26 -8.02 5.27
N SER A 177 -10.02 -8.38 4.02
CA SER A 177 -9.90 -7.41 2.92
C SER A 177 -11.14 -6.52 2.81
N GLU A 178 -12.34 -7.10 2.86
CA GLU A 178 -13.59 -6.32 2.82
C GLU A 178 -13.70 -5.35 4.00
N SER A 179 -13.20 -5.73 5.18
CA SER A 179 -13.17 -4.83 6.34
C SER A 179 -12.23 -3.63 6.13
N LEU A 180 -11.12 -3.81 5.43
CA LEU A 180 -10.23 -2.71 5.06
C LEU A 180 -10.88 -1.78 4.03
N PHE A 181 -11.50 -2.36 3.01
CA PHE A 181 -12.11 -1.61 1.89
C PHE A 181 -13.33 -0.79 2.30
N SER A 182 -14.02 -1.17 3.38
CA SER A 182 -15.15 -0.44 3.92
C SER A 182 -14.76 0.79 4.76
N ARG A 183 -13.49 0.98 5.07
CA ARG A 183 -13.01 2.12 5.85
C ARG A 183 -13.14 3.43 5.06
N PRO A 184 -13.74 4.49 5.63
CA PRO A 184 -13.87 5.77 4.93
C PRO A 184 -12.54 6.34 4.41
N PRO A 185 -11.41 6.31 5.17
CA PRO A 185 -10.12 6.77 4.66
C PRO A 185 -9.62 5.96 3.45
N PHE A 186 -9.86 4.64 3.43
CA PHE A 186 -9.51 3.80 2.29
C PHE A 186 -10.30 4.22 1.04
N ILE A 187 -11.61 4.41 1.18
CA ILE A 187 -12.50 4.82 0.07
C ILE A 187 -12.08 6.19 -0.47
N ALA A 188 -11.77 7.14 0.43
CA ALA A 188 -11.31 8.47 0.06
C ALA A 188 -9.95 8.45 -0.66
N ALA A 189 -9.08 7.49 -0.31
CA ALA A 189 -7.75 7.33 -0.91
C ALA A 189 -7.75 6.75 -2.33
N LEU A 190 -8.87 6.17 -2.79
CA LEU A 190 -8.97 5.59 -4.13
C LEU A 190 -8.94 6.65 -5.22
N SER A 191 -8.04 6.52 -6.18
CA SER A 191 -8.06 7.29 -7.42
C SER A 191 -9.27 6.90 -8.30
N ALA A 192 -9.59 7.73 -9.28
CA ALA A 192 -10.66 7.41 -10.24
C ALA A 192 -10.40 6.08 -10.97
N TYR A 193 -9.14 5.79 -11.30
CA TYR A 193 -8.73 4.54 -11.93
C TYR A 193 -8.90 3.33 -10.98
N GLU A 194 -8.50 3.48 -9.72
CA GLU A 194 -8.59 2.40 -8.74
C GLU A 194 -10.03 2.03 -8.38
N LYS A 195 -10.96 2.98 -8.43
CA LYS A 195 -12.39 2.72 -8.18
C LYS A 195 -13.03 1.75 -9.16
N VAL A 196 -12.50 1.63 -10.37
CA VAL A 196 -13.02 0.72 -11.41
C VAL A 196 -12.28 -0.61 -11.51
N MET A 197 -11.26 -0.85 -10.66
CA MET A 197 -10.50 -2.10 -10.62
C MET A 197 -11.29 -3.29 -10.05
N ARG A 198 -12.30 -3.02 -9.24
CA ARG A 198 -13.22 -4.02 -8.69
C ARG A 198 -14.63 -3.77 -9.20
N LYS A 199 -15.33 -4.85 -9.53
CA LYS A 199 -16.72 -4.86 -9.99
C LYS A 199 -17.68 -5.22 -8.87
#